data_3f03b7d5d3ac32fa1bb244afb27ccd30
#
_entry.id   3f03b7d5d3ac32fa1bb244afb27ccd30
#
_cell.length_a   1.000
_cell.length_b   1.000
_cell.length_c   1.000
_cell.angle_alpha   90.00
_cell.angle_beta   90.00
_cell.angle_gamma   90.00
#
_symmetry.space_group_name_H-M   'P 1'
#
loop_
_entity.id
_entity.type
_entity.pdbx_description
1 polymer ?
#
loop_
_entity_poly.entity_id
_entity_poly.type
_entity_poly.pdbx_seq_one_letter_code
_entity_poly.pdbx_strand_id
1 'polypeptide(L)'
;MKLKIALAQINTKLGDLQANLDKHLALAEQARAAGTDLLVFPELSLTGYVLQDLAPSVSCRPEDGDPVFHQLLAASQGLDLMVGFVDEDSRHRFYIASAYLSRGQLVHVHHKVYLPTYGLFDEGRFFAPGNSVRAFDTRFGRFGMLICEDFWHASPPYLLWLDGADVLLFASASPGRGLNGEPKLESSAWVEHTNRAYAGLFTTFVAHSNRSGFEDGLNFWGGSTIFDPNGKLVIQAPYFEESLTTAEIDLNQLHRTRARMPLLRDERPELVQRELERILHG
;
A
#
# COMPACT_ATOMS: atom_id res chain seq x y z
N MET A 1 14.83 4.25 16.64
CA MET A 1 15.40 3.69 15.38
C MET A 1 14.91 4.56 14.23
N LYS A 2 15.79 4.94 13.33
CA LYS A 2 15.44 5.69 12.11
C LYS A 2 15.17 4.71 10.99
N LEU A 3 14.23 5.06 10.12
CA LEU A 3 13.84 4.30 8.92
C LEU A 3 13.72 5.26 7.75
N LYS A 4 14.48 5.03 6.69
CA LYS A 4 14.43 5.82 5.47
C LYS A 4 13.53 5.13 4.44
N ILE A 5 12.40 5.74 4.15
CA ILE A 5 11.38 5.21 3.23
C ILE A 5 11.43 6.01 1.93
N ALA A 6 11.41 5.32 0.80
CA ALA A 6 11.17 5.90 -0.52
C ALA A 6 9.79 5.46 -1.03
N LEU A 7 9.05 6.41 -1.58
CA LEU A 7 7.78 6.18 -2.27
C LEU A 7 8.03 6.26 -3.77
N ALA A 8 7.85 5.15 -4.47
CA ALA A 8 7.99 5.04 -5.92
C ALA A 8 6.67 5.41 -6.60
N GLN A 9 6.49 6.69 -6.87
CA GLN A 9 5.34 7.17 -7.62
C GLN A 9 5.61 7.02 -9.12
N ILE A 10 5.04 5.99 -9.74
CA ILE A 10 5.38 5.59 -11.10
C ILE A 10 4.16 5.55 -12.03
N ASN A 11 4.43 5.74 -13.31
CA ASN A 11 3.54 5.41 -14.40
C ASN A 11 3.90 4.01 -14.93
N THR A 12 2.96 3.09 -14.91
CA THR A 12 3.14 1.71 -15.38
C THR A 12 2.67 1.56 -16.83
N LYS A 13 3.21 0.56 -17.53
CA LYS A 13 2.69 0.13 -18.82
C LYS A 13 1.70 -1.02 -18.62
N LEU A 14 0.48 -0.83 -19.07
CA LEU A 14 -0.59 -1.83 -18.96
C LEU A 14 -0.17 -3.15 -19.64
N GLY A 15 -0.17 -4.24 -18.88
CA GLY A 15 0.13 -5.59 -19.36
C GLY A 15 1.61 -5.88 -19.70
N ASP A 16 2.51 -4.91 -19.60
CA ASP A 16 3.93 -5.07 -19.93
C ASP A 16 4.76 -5.35 -18.67
N LEU A 17 4.70 -6.62 -18.21
CA LEU A 17 5.42 -7.07 -17.01
C LEU A 17 6.91 -6.76 -17.06
N GLN A 18 7.57 -6.99 -18.22
CA GLN A 18 9.03 -6.84 -18.31
C GLN A 18 9.43 -5.38 -18.20
N ALA A 19 8.74 -4.47 -18.91
CA ALA A 19 9.06 -3.05 -18.82
C ALA A 19 8.80 -2.46 -17.42
N ASN A 20 7.74 -2.95 -16.75
CA ASN A 20 7.46 -2.54 -15.38
C ASN A 20 8.48 -3.14 -14.40
N LEU A 21 8.88 -4.40 -14.55
CA LEU A 21 9.94 -5.02 -13.75
C LEU A 21 11.28 -4.27 -13.91
N ASP A 22 11.69 -3.96 -15.14
CA ASP A 22 12.91 -3.20 -15.40
C ASP A 22 12.89 -1.85 -14.67
N LYS A 23 11.74 -1.17 -14.68
CA LYS A 23 11.53 0.09 -13.92
C LYS A 23 11.66 -0.12 -12.40
N HIS A 24 11.09 -1.21 -11.86
CA HIS A 24 11.23 -1.54 -10.43
C HIS A 24 12.68 -1.77 -10.05
N LEU A 25 13.43 -2.54 -10.84
CA LEU A 25 14.83 -2.83 -10.59
C LEU A 25 15.70 -1.58 -10.67
N ALA A 26 15.45 -0.72 -11.66
CA ALA A 26 16.17 0.56 -11.79
C ALA A 26 15.92 1.50 -10.59
N LEU A 27 14.67 1.59 -10.12
CA LEU A 27 14.31 2.39 -8.93
C LEU A 27 14.87 1.78 -7.64
N ALA A 28 14.93 0.46 -7.54
CA ALA A 28 15.56 -0.22 -6.41
C ALA A 28 17.06 0.10 -6.32
N GLU A 29 17.77 0.13 -7.45
CA GLU A 29 19.17 0.55 -7.50
C GLU A 29 19.35 2.02 -7.08
N GLN A 30 18.49 2.93 -7.57
CA GLN A 30 18.52 4.34 -7.18
C GLN A 30 18.24 4.52 -5.68
N ALA A 31 17.23 3.84 -5.15
CA ALA A 31 16.88 3.88 -3.74
C ALA A 31 18.02 3.33 -2.86
N ARG A 32 18.64 2.22 -3.29
CA ARG A 32 19.79 1.61 -2.59
C ARG A 32 20.99 2.56 -2.58
N ALA A 33 21.31 3.18 -3.71
CA ALA A 33 22.39 4.17 -3.81
C ALA A 33 22.14 5.39 -2.92
N ALA A 34 20.88 5.76 -2.69
CA ALA A 34 20.47 6.82 -1.77
C ALA A 34 20.45 6.38 -0.29
N GLY A 35 20.78 5.13 0.02
CA GLY A 35 20.75 4.59 1.39
C GLY A 35 19.34 4.46 1.95
N THR A 36 18.38 4.11 1.11
CA THR A 36 16.99 3.83 1.52
C THR A 36 16.90 2.46 2.17
N ASP A 37 16.06 2.34 3.20
CA ASP A 37 15.80 1.08 3.90
C ASP A 37 14.60 0.32 3.34
N LEU A 38 13.56 1.05 2.90
CA LEU A 38 12.32 0.51 2.36
C LEU A 38 11.87 1.31 1.14
N LEU A 39 11.58 0.62 0.05
CA LEU A 39 10.99 1.18 -1.17
C LEU A 39 9.57 0.65 -1.35
N VAL A 40 8.60 1.56 -1.43
CA VAL A 40 7.17 1.25 -1.54
C VAL A 40 6.67 1.61 -2.93
N PHE A 41 6.19 0.61 -3.65
CA PHE A 41 5.55 0.76 -4.95
C PHE A 41 4.02 0.84 -4.83
N PRO A 42 3.32 1.41 -5.83
CA PRO A 42 1.88 1.53 -5.82
C PRO A 42 1.16 0.20 -6.12
N GLU A 43 -0.18 0.24 -6.03
CA GLU A 43 -1.06 -0.87 -6.41
C GLU A 43 -0.83 -1.28 -7.87
N LEU A 44 -0.79 -2.62 -8.12
CA LEU A 44 -0.60 -3.21 -9.45
C LEU A 44 0.58 -2.60 -10.22
N SER A 45 1.65 -2.27 -9.51
CA SER A 45 2.81 -1.58 -10.07
C SER A 45 3.57 -2.40 -11.11
N LEU A 46 3.47 -3.73 -11.06
CA LEU A 46 4.08 -4.64 -12.05
C LEU A 46 3.23 -4.80 -13.32
N THR A 47 1.93 -4.52 -13.27
CA THR A 47 1.01 -4.95 -14.34
C THR A 47 0.26 -3.81 -15.01
N GLY A 48 0.11 -2.65 -14.35
CA GLY A 48 -0.91 -1.66 -14.68
C GLY A 48 -2.25 -2.03 -14.03
N TYR A 49 -3.21 -1.10 -14.09
CA TYR A 49 -4.45 -1.20 -13.31
C TYR A 49 -5.64 -1.73 -14.12
N VAL A 50 -5.88 -1.22 -15.35
CA VAL A 50 -7.05 -1.54 -16.18
C VAL A 50 -6.85 -2.89 -16.90
N LEU A 51 -6.63 -3.95 -16.13
CA LEU A 51 -6.24 -5.25 -16.69
C LEU A 51 -7.39 -6.03 -17.33
N GLN A 52 -8.58 -5.97 -16.75
CA GLN A 52 -9.73 -6.75 -17.23
C GLN A 52 -9.35 -8.23 -17.45
N ASP A 53 -9.56 -8.75 -18.67
CA ASP A 53 -9.24 -10.11 -19.08
C ASP A 53 -7.75 -10.38 -19.31
N LEU A 54 -6.88 -9.38 -19.20
CA LEU A 54 -5.43 -9.55 -19.18
C LEU A 54 -4.89 -10.13 -17.85
N ALA A 55 -5.68 -10.08 -16.77
CA ALA A 55 -5.22 -10.51 -15.44
C ALA A 55 -4.53 -11.89 -15.43
N PRO A 56 -5.06 -12.95 -16.10
CA PRO A 56 -4.39 -14.25 -16.17
C PRO A 56 -3.03 -14.22 -16.88
N SER A 57 -2.86 -13.32 -17.86
CA SER A 57 -1.65 -13.25 -18.69
C SER A 57 -0.49 -12.51 -17.99
N VAL A 58 -0.77 -11.78 -16.92
CA VAL A 58 0.19 -10.95 -16.18
C VAL A 58 0.31 -11.35 -14.70
N SER A 59 -0.31 -12.47 -14.32
CA SER A 59 -0.19 -13.00 -12.96
C SER A 59 1.22 -13.52 -12.69
N CYS A 60 1.66 -13.35 -11.46
CA CYS A 60 2.92 -13.86 -10.93
C CYS A 60 2.64 -14.66 -9.67
N ARG A 61 3.57 -15.54 -9.30
CA ARG A 61 3.55 -16.21 -8.00
C ARG A 61 4.66 -15.66 -7.11
N PRO A 62 4.38 -15.25 -5.88
CA PRO A 62 5.38 -14.65 -5.02
C PRO A 62 6.36 -15.68 -4.43
N GLU A 63 7.04 -16.42 -5.30
CA GLU A 63 8.01 -17.47 -4.96
C GLU A 63 9.26 -17.36 -5.84
N ASP A 64 10.39 -17.92 -5.39
CA ASP A 64 11.67 -17.85 -6.10
C ASP A 64 11.66 -18.59 -7.46
N GLY A 65 10.71 -19.50 -7.68
CA GLY A 65 10.51 -20.17 -8.96
C GLY A 65 9.89 -19.29 -10.05
N ASP A 66 9.28 -18.17 -9.68
CA ASP A 66 8.71 -17.21 -10.62
C ASP A 66 9.80 -16.27 -11.16
N PRO A 67 9.94 -16.10 -12.49
CA PRO A 67 11.03 -15.29 -13.06
C PRO A 67 11.02 -13.81 -12.64
N VAL A 68 9.83 -13.24 -12.36
CA VAL A 68 9.67 -11.85 -11.89
C VAL A 68 10.08 -11.75 -10.43
N PHE A 69 9.52 -12.64 -9.57
CA PHE A 69 9.82 -12.64 -8.15
C PHE A 69 11.26 -13.05 -7.85
N HIS A 70 11.88 -13.92 -8.63
CA HIS A 70 13.30 -14.22 -8.51
C HIS A 70 14.17 -12.95 -8.55
N GLN A 71 13.90 -12.05 -9.53
CA GLN A 71 14.65 -10.80 -9.67
C GLN A 71 14.32 -9.79 -8.55
N LEU A 72 13.06 -9.69 -8.14
CA LEU A 72 12.65 -8.81 -7.03
C LEU A 72 13.21 -9.27 -5.68
N LEU A 73 13.24 -10.59 -5.42
CA LEU A 73 13.87 -11.17 -4.24
C LEU A 73 15.36 -10.85 -4.22
N ALA A 74 16.07 -11.03 -5.34
CA ALA A 74 17.47 -10.64 -5.44
C ALA A 74 17.68 -9.14 -5.18
N ALA A 75 16.80 -8.27 -5.73
CA ALA A 75 16.84 -6.83 -5.51
C ALA A 75 16.57 -6.45 -4.04
N SER A 76 15.89 -7.30 -3.27
CA SER A 76 15.58 -7.03 -1.85
C SER A 76 16.71 -7.35 -0.87
N GLN A 77 17.90 -7.74 -1.33
CA GLN A 77 19.01 -8.14 -0.46
C GLN A 77 19.58 -7.02 0.44
N GLY A 78 19.41 -5.80 0.16
CA GLY A 78 19.91 -4.69 1.00
C GLY A 78 18.90 -3.58 1.19
N LEU A 79 17.73 -3.74 0.60
CA LEU A 79 16.64 -2.78 0.54
C LEU A 79 15.34 -3.54 0.62
N ASP A 80 14.51 -3.30 1.61
CA ASP A 80 13.19 -3.92 1.65
C ASP A 80 12.30 -3.32 0.56
N LEU A 81 11.47 -4.17 -0.06
CA LEU A 81 10.57 -3.77 -1.14
C LEU A 81 9.11 -4.10 -0.78
N MET A 82 8.19 -3.19 -1.07
CA MET A 82 6.77 -3.48 -1.19
C MET A 82 6.35 -3.30 -2.64
N VAL A 83 5.84 -4.36 -3.28
CA VAL A 83 5.49 -4.36 -4.72
C VAL A 83 4.03 -4.77 -4.92
N GLY A 84 3.34 -4.11 -5.86
CA GLY A 84 1.97 -4.42 -6.25
C GLY A 84 1.92 -5.29 -7.50
N PHE A 85 1.14 -6.38 -7.48
CA PHE A 85 1.07 -7.36 -8.56
C PHE A 85 -0.28 -8.08 -8.61
N VAL A 86 -0.49 -8.91 -9.63
CA VAL A 86 -1.58 -9.89 -9.70
C VAL A 86 -1.06 -11.22 -9.21
N ASP A 87 -1.60 -11.72 -8.10
CA ASP A 87 -1.29 -13.06 -7.58
C ASP A 87 -2.26 -14.10 -8.13
N GLU A 88 -1.76 -15.32 -8.39
CA GLU A 88 -2.55 -16.48 -8.79
C GLU A 88 -2.40 -17.61 -7.77
N ASP A 89 -3.49 -18.03 -7.15
CA ASP A 89 -3.46 -19.17 -6.23
C ASP A 89 -3.47 -20.53 -6.96
N SER A 90 -3.29 -21.60 -6.19
CA SER A 90 -3.30 -22.98 -6.70
C SER A 90 -4.63 -23.45 -7.31
N ARG A 91 -5.69 -22.64 -7.19
CA ARG A 91 -7.02 -22.89 -7.76
C ARG A 91 -7.33 -21.95 -8.92
N HIS A 92 -6.32 -21.25 -9.44
CA HIS A 92 -6.44 -20.30 -10.55
C HIS A 92 -7.38 -19.12 -10.25
N ARG A 93 -7.44 -18.67 -8.99
CA ARG A 93 -8.09 -17.41 -8.65
C ARG A 93 -7.04 -16.31 -8.66
N PHE A 94 -7.40 -15.16 -9.19
CA PHE A 94 -6.53 -14.00 -9.33
C PHE A 94 -6.87 -12.98 -8.23
N TYR A 95 -5.84 -12.37 -7.67
CA TYR A 95 -5.97 -11.39 -6.59
C TYR A 95 -5.16 -10.15 -6.92
N ILE A 96 -5.70 -8.98 -6.59
CA ILE A 96 -4.88 -7.77 -6.47
C ILE A 96 -4.08 -7.92 -5.18
N ALA A 97 -2.75 -7.92 -5.29
CA ALA A 97 -1.86 -8.26 -4.20
C ALA A 97 -0.74 -7.26 -4.01
N SER A 98 -0.23 -7.18 -2.79
CA SER A 98 1.04 -6.55 -2.45
C SER A 98 1.93 -7.53 -1.69
N ALA A 99 3.20 -7.61 -2.08
CA ALA A 99 4.21 -8.43 -1.42
C ALA A 99 5.25 -7.56 -0.72
N TYR A 100 5.63 -7.93 0.51
CA TYR A 100 6.76 -7.36 1.23
C TYR A 100 7.95 -8.31 1.16
N LEU A 101 9.05 -7.83 0.59
CA LEU A 101 10.27 -8.58 0.35
C LEU A 101 11.40 -7.99 1.20
N SER A 102 12.15 -8.81 1.88
CA SER A 102 13.30 -8.40 2.70
C SER A 102 14.38 -9.46 2.69
N ARG A 103 15.65 -9.04 2.52
CA ARG A 103 16.81 -9.93 2.56
C ARG A 103 16.73 -11.12 1.62
N GLY A 104 16.16 -10.92 0.44
CA GLY A 104 15.98 -11.98 -0.55
C GLY A 104 14.86 -12.96 -0.23
N GLN A 105 13.96 -12.63 0.68
CA GLN A 105 12.86 -13.49 1.10
C GLN A 105 11.52 -12.79 1.01
N LEU A 106 10.48 -13.54 0.69
CA LEU A 106 9.10 -13.13 0.85
C LEU A 106 8.75 -13.14 2.35
N VAL A 107 8.36 -11.99 2.90
CA VAL A 107 7.97 -11.86 4.30
C VAL A 107 6.46 -11.92 4.47
N HIS A 108 5.70 -11.22 3.61
CA HIS A 108 4.26 -11.16 3.68
C HIS A 108 3.63 -10.88 2.32
N VAL A 109 2.42 -11.42 2.10
CA VAL A 109 1.54 -11.08 0.99
C VAL A 109 0.20 -10.65 1.56
N HIS A 110 -0.31 -9.51 1.10
CA HIS A 110 -1.66 -9.05 1.37
C HIS A 110 -2.46 -9.07 0.07
N HIS A 111 -3.62 -9.72 0.08
CA HIS A 111 -4.61 -9.68 -0.99
C HIS A 111 -5.64 -8.60 -0.66
N LYS A 112 -5.97 -7.75 -1.61
CA LYS A 112 -6.99 -6.71 -1.47
C LYS A 112 -8.31 -7.32 -1.03
N VAL A 113 -8.85 -6.84 0.08
CA VAL A 113 -10.08 -7.40 0.69
C VAL A 113 -11.32 -6.78 0.07
N TYR A 114 -11.29 -5.48 -0.17
CA TYR A 114 -12.41 -4.72 -0.72
C TYR A 114 -12.18 -4.41 -2.19
N LEU A 115 -12.98 -5.01 -3.06
CA LEU A 115 -12.93 -4.85 -4.50
C LEU A 115 -14.05 -3.90 -4.94
N PRO A 116 -13.77 -2.63 -5.31
CA PRO A 116 -14.80 -1.70 -5.73
C PRO A 116 -15.45 -2.13 -7.04
N THR A 117 -16.80 -1.99 -7.09
CA THR A 117 -17.65 -2.29 -8.26
C THR A 117 -18.58 -1.14 -8.57
N TYR A 118 -18.21 0.09 -8.19
CA TYR A 118 -18.98 1.31 -8.39
C TYR A 118 -18.20 2.34 -9.23
N GLY A 119 -18.94 3.25 -9.86
CA GLY A 119 -18.37 4.29 -10.69
C GLY A 119 -17.66 3.70 -11.91
N LEU A 120 -16.34 3.88 -11.98
CA LEU A 120 -15.49 3.36 -13.06
C LEU A 120 -14.83 2.01 -12.70
N PHE A 121 -15.08 1.48 -11.50
CA PHE A 121 -14.44 0.27 -11.00
C PHE A 121 -15.30 -0.97 -11.28
N ASP A 122 -14.65 -2.08 -11.65
CA ASP A 122 -15.28 -3.38 -11.85
C ASP A 122 -14.34 -4.53 -11.42
N GLU A 123 -13.61 -4.32 -10.32
CA GLU A 123 -12.57 -5.25 -9.87
C GLU A 123 -13.13 -6.63 -9.51
N GLY A 124 -14.31 -6.67 -8.85
CA GLY A 124 -14.95 -7.93 -8.45
C GLY A 124 -15.37 -8.85 -9.60
N ARG A 125 -15.31 -8.37 -10.85
CA ARG A 125 -15.54 -9.18 -12.04
C ARG A 125 -14.34 -10.06 -12.39
N PHE A 126 -13.12 -9.60 -12.10
CA PHE A 126 -11.89 -10.23 -12.57
C PHE A 126 -11.05 -10.80 -11.41
N PHE A 127 -11.23 -10.30 -10.21
CA PHE A 127 -10.43 -10.66 -9.05
C PHE A 127 -11.27 -11.23 -7.91
N ALA A 128 -10.67 -12.14 -7.16
CA ALA A 128 -11.23 -12.65 -5.91
C ALA A 128 -10.83 -11.73 -4.73
N PRO A 129 -11.72 -11.51 -3.75
CA PRO A 129 -11.38 -10.75 -2.56
C PRO A 129 -10.43 -11.52 -1.64
N GLY A 130 -9.49 -10.80 -1.01
CA GLY A 130 -8.73 -11.31 0.12
C GLY A 130 -9.64 -11.61 1.32
N ASN A 131 -9.18 -12.48 2.20
CA ASN A 131 -9.96 -12.94 3.36
C ASN A 131 -9.25 -12.70 4.71
N SER A 132 -8.16 -11.95 4.72
CA SER A 132 -7.41 -11.67 5.94
C SER A 132 -6.77 -10.29 5.92
N VAL A 133 -6.68 -9.70 7.11
CA VAL A 133 -5.96 -8.45 7.36
C VAL A 133 -5.06 -8.72 8.56
N ARG A 134 -3.74 -8.74 8.35
CA ARG A 134 -2.76 -9.11 9.37
C ARG A 134 -1.54 -8.20 9.34
N ALA A 135 -1.11 -7.77 10.51
CA ALA A 135 0.20 -7.16 10.66
C ALA A 135 1.29 -8.25 10.65
N PHE A 136 2.49 -7.89 10.23
CA PHE A 136 3.62 -8.79 10.12
C PHE A 136 4.90 -8.14 10.64
N ASP A 137 5.84 -8.96 11.10
CA ASP A 137 7.09 -8.49 11.66
C ASP A 137 8.12 -8.23 10.55
N THR A 138 8.78 -7.08 10.64
CA THR A 138 9.90 -6.69 9.79
C THR A 138 11.15 -6.44 10.64
N ARG A 139 12.28 -6.23 10.03
CA ARG A 139 13.51 -5.82 10.75
C ARG A 139 13.40 -4.43 11.41
N PHE A 140 12.35 -3.67 11.12
CA PHE A 140 12.14 -2.32 11.63
C PHE A 140 11.02 -2.22 12.67
N GLY A 141 10.25 -3.26 12.87
CA GLY A 141 9.06 -3.31 13.72
C GLY A 141 7.90 -3.99 13.02
N ARG A 142 6.71 -3.85 13.56
CA ARG A 142 5.52 -4.51 13.05
C ARG A 142 4.78 -3.61 12.07
N PHE A 143 4.54 -4.10 10.85
CA PHE A 143 3.95 -3.33 9.76
C PHE A 143 2.60 -3.93 9.33
N GLY A 144 1.75 -3.10 8.73
CA GLY A 144 0.55 -3.52 8.04
C GLY A 144 0.58 -3.05 6.59
N MET A 145 0.01 -3.85 5.67
CA MET A 145 -0.17 -3.48 4.26
C MET A 145 -1.64 -3.43 3.92
N LEU A 146 -2.04 -2.41 3.14
CA LEU A 146 -3.39 -2.23 2.62
C LEU A 146 -3.34 -1.74 1.17
N ILE A 147 -4.36 -2.10 0.39
CA ILE A 147 -4.44 -1.77 -1.02
C ILE A 147 -5.72 -0.97 -1.29
N CYS A 148 -5.54 0.27 -1.73
CA CYS A 148 -6.56 1.17 -2.28
C CYS A 148 -7.88 1.17 -1.47
N GLU A 149 -8.92 0.49 -1.93
CA GLU A 149 -10.24 0.43 -1.30
C GLU A 149 -10.22 -0.09 0.14
N ASP A 150 -9.24 -0.91 0.52
CA ASP A 150 -9.08 -1.37 1.91
C ASP A 150 -8.96 -0.20 2.90
N PHE A 151 -8.41 0.92 2.46
CA PHE A 151 -8.22 2.11 3.28
C PHE A 151 -9.48 2.97 3.43
N TRP A 152 -10.49 2.74 2.58
CA TRP A 152 -11.78 3.44 2.63
C TRP A 152 -12.73 2.84 3.67
N HIS A 153 -12.48 1.61 4.11
CA HIS A 153 -13.21 0.93 5.15
C HIS A 153 -12.45 1.05 6.48
N ALA A 154 -13.16 1.39 7.56
CA ALA A 154 -12.52 1.61 8.86
C ALA A 154 -11.92 0.33 9.46
N SER A 155 -12.47 -0.84 9.11
CA SER A 155 -12.09 -2.12 9.72
C SER A 155 -10.67 -2.59 9.39
N PRO A 156 -10.13 -2.55 8.16
CA PRO A 156 -8.78 -3.04 7.90
C PRO A 156 -7.69 -2.25 8.64
N PRO A 157 -7.64 -0.90 8.58
CA PRO A 157 -6.65 -0.15 9.35
C PRO A 157 -6.80 -0.34 10.86
N TYR A 158 -8.03 -0.44 11.37
CA TYR A 158 -8.31 -0.70 12.78
C TYR A 158 -7.79 -2.07 13.22
N LEU A 159 -8.03 -3.13 12.43
CA LEU A 159 -7.54 -4.47 12.72
C LEU A 159 -6.00 -4.52 12.73
N LEU A 160 -5.33 -3.87 11.76
CA LEU A 160 -3.87 -3.78 11.75
C LEU A 160 -3.31 -3.04 12.96
N TRP A 161 -3.98 -1.97 13.38
CA TRP A 161 -3.62 -1.23 14.57
C TRP A 161 -3.75 -2.08 15.84
N LEU A 162 -4.86 -2.81 16.00
CA LEU A 162 -5.05 -3.76 17.12
C LEU A 162 -4.02 -4.88 17.10
N ASP A 163 -3.62 -5.35 15.90
CA ASP A 163 -2.56 -6.35 15.71
C ASP A 163 -1.14 -5.76 15.89
N GLY A 164 -1.05 -4.50 16.31
CA GLY A 164 0.18 -3.84 16.73
C GLY A 164 0.99 -3.19 15.63
N ALA A 165 0.41 -2.88 14.47
CA ALA A 165 1.13 -2.21 13.39
C ALA A 165 1.67 -0.83 13.83
N ASP A 166 2.96 -0.61 13.61
CA ASP A 166 3.68 0.63 13.83
C ASP A 166 3.67 1.54 12.60
N VAL A 167 3.64 0.92 11.43
CA VAL A 167 3.60 1.56 10.12
C VAL A 167 2.53 0.89 9.27
N LEU A 168 1.62 1.69 8.72
CA LEU A 168 0.68 1.27 7.69
C LEU A 168 1.24 1.66 6.33
N LEU A 169 1.55 0.66 5.52
CA LEU A 169 1.95 0.81 4.12
C LEU A 169 0.70 0.75 3.26
N PHE A 170 0.44 1.80 2.51
CA PHE A 170 -0.74 1.94 1.69
C PHE A 170 -0.35 2.09 0.22
N ALA A 171 -0.75 1.13 -0.62
CA ALA A 171 -0.54 1.17 -2.06
C ALA A 171 -1.86 1.50 -2.76
N SER A 172 -1.84 2.42 -3.72
CA SER A 172 -3.03 2.74 -4.52
C SER A 172 -2.72 3.05 -5.98
N ALA A 173 -3.73 2.84 -6.82
CA ALA A 173 -3.85 3.37 -8.17
C ALA A 173 -5.12 4.23 -8.24
N SER A 174 -5.08 5.37 -7.54
CA SER A 174 -6.25 6.23 -7.38
C SER A 174 -6.43 7.13 -8.59
N PRO A 175 -7.55 7.01 -9.35
CA PRO A 175 -7.83 7.87 -10.48
C PRO A 175 -8.29 9.26 -10.03
N GLY A 176 -7.98 10.26 -10.88
CA GLY A 176 -8.41 11.63 -10.67
C GLY A 176 -9.90 11.80 -10.89
N ARG A 177 -10.62 12.28 -9.85
CA ARG A 177 -12.05 12.59 -9.91
C ARG A 177 -12.36 13.87 -9.15
N GLY A 178 -13.47 14.51 -9.52
CA GLY A 178 -14.00 15.70 -8.82
C GLY A 178 -13.25 16.97 -9.18
N LEU A 179 -13.52 17.49 -10.40
CA LEU A 179 -13.14 18.85 -10.79
C LEU A 179 -14.23 19.81 -10.30
N ASN A 180 -14.04 20.38 -9.13
CA ASN A 180 -15.00 21.29 -8.48
C ASN A 180 -14.55 22.75 -8.43
N GLY A 181 -13.51 23.09 -9.20
CA GLY A 181 -12.93 24.44 -9.21
C GLY A 181 -11.91 24.72 -8.09
N GLU A 182 -11.69 23.76 -7.21
CA GLU A 182 -10.66 23.84 -6.19
C GLU A 182 -9.26 23.53 -6.77
N PRO A 183 -8.17 23.99 -6.13
CA PRO A 183 -6.81 23.72 -6.61
C PRO A 183 -6.41 22.24 -6.61
N LYS A 184 -7.10 21.40 -5.84
CA LYS A 184 -6.87 19.96 -5.73
C LYS A 184 -8.09 19.19 -6.22
N LEU A 185 -7.84 17.99 -6.78
CA LEU A 185 -8.90 17.03 -7.07
C LEU A 185 -9.59 16.60 -5.78
N GLU A 186 -10.90 16.44 -5.80
CA GLU A 186 -11.67 15.96 -4.66
C GLU A 186 -11.17 14.60 -4.17
N SER A 187 -10.85 13.68 -5.11
CA SER A 187 -10.28 12.37 -4.79
C SER A 187 -8.94 12.46 -4.06
N SER A 188 -8.05 13.40 -4.45
CA SER A 188 -6.76 13.57 -3.78
C SER A 188 -6.91 14.15 -2.37
N ALA A 189 -7.77 15.16 -2.21
CA ALA A 189 -8.05 15.75 -0.91
C ALA A 189 -8.64 14.72 0.09
N TRP A 190 -9.55 13.88 -0.40
CA TRP A 190 -10.13 12.80 0.41
C TRP A 190 -9.08 11.80 0.90
N VAL A 191 -8.22 11.29 0.01
CA VAL A 191 -7.13 10.35 0.38
C VAL A 191 -6.20 10.95 1.42
N GLU A 192 -5.79 12.21 1.24
CA GLU A 192 -4.92 12.90 2.19
C GLU A 192 -5.58 13.07 3.56
N HIS A 193 -6.86 13.43 3.61
CA HIS A 193 -7.62 13.53 4.86
C HIS A 193 -7.70 12.19 5.58
N THR A 194 -7.97 11.10 4.83
CA THR A 194 -8.05 9.74 5.37
C THR A 194 -6.70 9.27 5.91
N ASN A 195 -5.62 9.46 5.16
CA ASN A 195 -4.26 9.13 5.59
C ASN A 195 -3.89 9.85 6.88
N ARG A 196 -4.17 11.16 6.96
CA ARG A 196 -3.95 11.98 8.15
C ARG A 196 -4.77 11.49 9.34
N ALA A 197 -6.06 11.20 9.12
CA ALA A 197 -6.97 10.74 10.17
C ALA A 197 -6.50 9.43 10.77
N TYR A 198 -6.18 8.43 9.96
CA TYR A 198 -5.70 7.14 10.46
C TYR A 198 -4.34 7.25 11.16
N ALA A 199 -3.41 8.05 10.62
CA ALA A 199 -2.13 8.27 11.29
C ALA A 199 -2.31 8.83 12.71
N GLY A 200 -3.18 9.83 12.87
CA GLY A 200 -3.47 10.45 14.18
C GLY A 200 -4.30 9.57 15.11
N LEU A 201 -5.41 8.98 14.61
CA LEU A 201 -6.30 8.13 15.42
C LEU A 201 -5.63 6.84 15.90
N PHE A 202 -4.86 6.20 15.02
CA PHE A 202 -4.18 4.96 15.35
C PHE A 202 -2.76 5.17 15.91
N THR A 203 -2.33 6.44 16.06
CA THR A 203 -0.98 6.74 16.56
C THR A 203 0.09 5.90 15.87
N THR A 204 0.04 5.85 14.52
CA THR A 204 0.91 5.06 13.64
C THR A 204 1.46 5.91 12.50
N PHE A 205 2.55 5.51 11.87
CA PHE A 205 2.95 6.10 10.59
C PHE A 205 2.05 5.58 9.47
N VAL A 206 1.72 6.44 8.50
CA VAL A 206 1.05 6.04 7.25
C VAL A 206 1.95 6.45 6.10
N ALA A 207 2.44 5.47 5.32
CA ALA A 207 3.24 5.68 4.13
C ALA A 207 2.44 5.22 2.90
N HIS A 208 1.96 6.17 2.11
CA HIS A 208 1.10 5.97 0.96
C HIS A 208 1.88 6.18 -0.34
N SER A 209 1.97 5.13 -1.17
CA SER A 209 2.47 5.21 -2.54
C SER A 209 1.30 5.12 -3.52
N ASN A 210 1.10 6.17 -4.30
CA ASN A 210 0.07 6.25 -5.33
C ASN A 210 0.68 6.25 -6.73
N ARG A 211 -0.01 5.64 -7.65
CA ARG A 211 0.36 5.67 -9.07
C ARG A 211 0.20 7.08 -9.65
N SER A 212 1.03 7.43 -10.66
CA SER A 212 0.88 8.61 -11.51
C SER A 212 0.71 8.22 -12.98
N GLY A 213 0.34 9.20 -13.83
CA GLY A 213 0.26 9.04 -15.28
C GLY A 213 -1.11 8.68 -15.80
N PHE A 214 -1.16 8.22 -17.05
CA PHE A 214 -2.39 7.88 -17.77
C PHE A 214 -2.41 6.41 -18.17
N GLU A 215 -3.60 5.80 -18.13
CA GLU A 215 -3.83 4.45 -18.61
C GLU A 215 -5.29 4.31 -19.02
N ASP A 216 -5.53 3.90 -20.25
CA ASP A 216 -6.86 3.63 -20.81
C ASP A 216 -7.88 4.75 -20.53
N GLY A 217 -7.46 6.00 -20.73
CA GLY A 217 -8.29 7.19 -20.50
C GLY A 217 -8.41 7.64 -19.05
N LEU A 218 -7.88 6.89 -18.09
CA LEU A 218 -7.82 7.29 -16.69
C LEU A 218 -6.55 8.06 -16.39
N ASN A 219 -6.69 9.14 -15.62
CA ASN A 219 -5.56 9.88 -15.05
C ASN A 219 -5.35 9.45 -13.60
N PHE A 220 -4.13 9.09 -13.24
CA PHE A 220 -3.72 8.79 -11.87
C PHE A 220 -2.90 9.97 -11.34
N TRP A 221 -3.31 10.52 -10.20
CA TRP A 221 -2.86 11.83 -9.76
C TRP A 221 -1.56 11.85 -8.95
N GLY A 222 -1.03 10.71 -8.53
CA GLY A 222 0.20 10.66 -7.74
C GLY A 222 0.03 11.20 -6.32
N GLY A 223 0.81 12.24 -5.93
CA GLY A 223 0.69 12.91 -4.63
C GLY A 223 0.91 11.97 -3.44
N SER A 224 1.81 11.00 -3.57
CA SER A 224 2.17 10.05 -2.51
C SER A 224 2.61 10.76 -1.24
N THR A 225 2.30 10.23 -0.05
CA THR A 225 2.50 10.93 1.24
C THR A 225 3.07 10.03 2.33
N ILE A 226 3.77 10.63 3.29
CA ILE A 226 4.04 10.02 4.59
C ILE A 226 3.47 10.94 5.68
N PHE A 227 2.67 10.38 6.58
CA PHE A 227 2.17 11.04 7.78
C PHE A 227 2.78 10.42 9.04
N ASP A 228 3.08 11.26 10.02
CA ASP A 228 3.58 10.82 11.32
C ASP A 228 2.45 10.42 12.29
N PRO A 229 2.74 9.78 13.43
CA PRO A 229 1.74 9.32 14.40
C PRO A 229 0.90 10.43 15.05
N ASN A 230 1.18 11.71 14.81
CA ASN A 230 0.35 12.83 15.23
C ASN A 230 -0.54 13.38 14.09
N GLY A 231 -0.57 12.69 12.93
CA GLY A 231 -1.28 13.15 11.74
C GLY A 231 -0.60 14.32 11.02
N LYS A 232 0.70 14.57 11.29
CA LYS A 232 1.45 15.62 10.61
C LYS A 232 2.06 15.06 9.32
N LEU A 233 1.94 15.81 8.23
CA LEU A 233 2.59 15.49 6.96
C LEU A 233 4.12 15.58 7.12
N VAL A 234 4.81 14.47 6.81
CA VAL A 234 6.28 14.40 6.78
C VAL A 234 6.78 14.79 5.40
N ILE A 235 6.22 14.20 4.35
CA ILE A 235 6.56 14.51 2.96
C ILE A 235 5.38 14.24 2.03
N GLN A 236 5.34 14.94 0.91
CA GLN A 236 4.40 14.73 -0.19
C GLN A 236 5.15 14.76 -1.52
N ALA A 237 4.88 13.78 -2.37
CA ALA A 237 5.34 13.73 -3.76
C ALA A 237 4.57 14.73 -4.63
N PRO A 238 5.11 15.15 -5.78
CA PRO A 238 4.39 16.01 -6.70
C PRO A 238 3.12 15.32 -7.25
N TYR A 239 2.14 16.13 -7.64
CA TYR A 239 0.98 15.63 -8.36
C TYR A 239 1.31 15.45 -9.85
N PHE A 240 0.73 14.43 -10.47
CA PHE A 240 0.74 14.14 -11.91
C PHE A 240 2.11 13.81 -12.52
N GLU A 241 3.15 13.67 -11.71
CA GLU A 241 4.52 13.40 -12.15
C GLU A 241 5.04 12.10 -11.57
N GLU A 242 5.97 11.44 -12.26
CA GLU A 242 6.74 10.35 -11.66
C GLU A 242 7.76 10.91 -10.66
N SER A 243 7.95 10.23 -9.56
CA SER A 243 8.95 10.64 -8.56
C SER A 243 9.41 9.47 -7.70
N LEU A 244 10.64 9.55 -7.23
CA LEU A 244 11.17 8.75 -6.13
C LEU A 244 11.34 9.68 -4.92
N THR A 245 10.30 9.77 -4.10
CA THR A 245 10.23 10.71 -2.99
C THR A 245 10.64 10.02 -1.70
N THR A 246 11.66 10.53 -1.00
CA THR A 246 12.30 9.87 0.14
C THR A 246 12.21 10.71 1.40
N ALA A 247 11.89 10.09 2.54
CA ALA A 247 11.95 10.70 3.86
C ALA A 247 12.52 9.74 4.91
N GLU A 248 13.18 10.30 5.93
CA GLU A 248 13.59 9.57 7.12
C GLU A 248 12.55 9.81 8.24
N ILE A 249 12.03 8.73 8.82
CA ILE A 249 11.15 8.75 9.99
C ILE A 249 11.86 8.21 11.23
N ASP A 250 11.54 8.75 12.42
CA ASP A 250 12.04 8.23 13.69
C ASP A 250 10.97 7.39 14.39
N LEU A 251 11.11 6.06 14.34
CA LEU A 251 10.16 5.13 14.95
C LEU A 251 10.06 5.29 16.49
N ASN A 252 11.03 5.96 17.16
CA ASN A 252 10.90 6.31 18.57
C ASN A 252 9.80 7.35 18.82
N GLN A 253 9.30 8.03 17.78
CA GLN A 253 8.16 8.93 17.88
C GLN A 253 6.88 8.19 18.29
N LEU A 254 6.72 6.92 17.88
CA LEU A 254 5.59 6.08 18.30
C LEU A 254 5.50 5.98 19.81
N HIS A 255 6.60 5.67 20.48
CA HIS A 255 6.64 5.59 21.94
C HIS A 255 6.21 6.94 22.58
N ARG A 256 6.75 8.07 22.10
CA ARG A 256 6.42 9.39 22.64
C ARG A 256 4.94 9.75 22.40
N THR A 257 4.42 9.43 21.21
CA THR A 257 3.02 9.74 20.87
C THR A 257 2.06 8.85 21.65
N ARG A 258 2.30 7.55 21.71
CA ARG A 258 1.47 6.57 22.43
C ARG A 258 1.52 6.78 23.96
N ALA A 259 2.63 7.26 24.50
CA ALA A 259 2.70 7.65 25.92
C ALA A 259 1.83 8.87 26.25
N ARG A 260 1.72 9.82 25.31
CA ARG A 260 0.89 11.04 25.47
C ARG A 260 -0.58 10.78 25.12
N MET A 261 -0.84 9.97 24.11
CA MET A 261 -2.17 9.57 23.63
C MET A 261 -2.25 8.04 23.61
N PRO A 262 -2.58 7.40 24.73
CA PRO A 262 -2.51 5.94 24.87
C PRO A 262 -3.73 5.23 24.29
N LEU A 263 -4.17 5.61 23.09
CA LEU A 263 -5.40 5.14 22.46
C LEU A 263 -5.42 3.62 22.28
N LEU A 264 -4.27 3.01 21.88
CA LEU A 264 -4.17 1.56 21.74
C LEU A 264 -4.28 0.83 23.09
N ARG A 265 -3.71 1.39 24.16
CA ARG A 265 -3.81 0.82 25.51
C ARG A 265 -5.25 0.84 26.03
N ASP A 266 -5.97 1.93 25.72
CA ASP A 266 -7.30 2.20 26.27
C ASP A 266 -8.43 1.69 25.34
N GLU A 267 -8.08 1.12 24.17
CA GLU A 267 -9.03 0.51 23.24
C GLU A 267 -9.69 -0.72 23.85
N ARG A 268 -10.94 -0.96 23.47
CA ARG A 268 -11.78 -2.03 24.03
C ARG A 268 -12.27 -2.97 22.94
N PRO A 269 -11.39 -3.84 22.38
CA PRO A 269 -11.77 -4.74 21.28
C PRO A 269 -12.90 -5.72 21.67
N GLU A 270 -13.03 -6.08 22.97
CA GLU A 270 -14.11 -6.94 23.45
C GLU A 270 -15.49 -6.25 23.35
N LEU A 271 -15.54 -4.91 23.46
CA LEU A 271 -16.75 -4.14 23.20
C LEU A 271 -17.14 -4.23 21.73
N VAL A 272 -16.16 -4.03 20.83
CA VAL A 272 -16.37 -4.12 19.40
C VAL A 272 -16.85 -5.48 18.98
N GLN A 273 -16.20 -6.55 19.47
CA GLN A 273 -16.61 -7.93 19.20
C GLN A 273 -18.05 -8.18 19.63
N ARG A 274 -18.39 -7.87 20.89
CA ARG A 274 -19.75 -8.08 21.43
C ARG A 274 -20.82 -7.33 20.66
N GLU A 275 -20.54 -6.06 20.27
CA GLU A 275 -21.51 -5.26 19.52
C GLU A 275 -21.66 -5.75 18.07
N LEU A 276 -20.58 -6.23 17.44
CA LEU A 276 -20.65 -6.87 16.14
C LEU A 276 -21.48 -8.17 16.20
N GLU A 277 -21.26 -9.03 17.21
CA GLU A 277 -22.05 -10.23 17.41
C GLU A 277 -23.54 -9.90 17.58
N ARG A 278 -23.86 -8.88 18.38
CA ARG A 278 -25.25 -8.40 18.56
C ARG A 278 -25.86 -7.89 17.26
N ILE A 279 -25.10 -7.16 16.44
CA ILE A 279 -25.60 -6.58 15.16
C ILE A 279 -25.81 -7.69 14.11
N LEU A 280 -24.94 -8.69 14.06
CA LEU A 280 -24.98 -9.76 13.05
C LEU A 280 -26.02 -10.85 13.37
N HIS A 281 -26.33 -11.05 14.65
CA HIS A 281 -27.16 -12.18 15.13
C HIS A 281 -28.39 -11.75 15.96
N GLY A 282 -28.56 -10.46 16.21
CA GLY A 282 -29.74 -9.86 16.87
C GLY A 282 -30.70 -9.38 15.82
#